data_a1a3f2646d03ebfa73597f85b11854da
#
_entry.id   a1a3f2646d03ebfa73597f85b11854da
#
_cell.length_a   1.000
_cell.length_b   1.000
_cell.length_c   1.000
_cell.angle_alpha   90.00
_cell.angle_beta   90.00
_cell.angle_gamma   90.00
#
_symmetry.space_group_name_H-M   'P 1'
#
loop_
_entity.id
_entity.type
_entity.pdbx_description
1 polymer ?
#
loop_
_entity_poly.entity_id
_entity_poly.type
_entity_poly.pdbx_seq_one_letter_code
_entity_poly.pdbx_strand_id
1 'polypeptide(L)'
;MMRPLATAALLTAIGIASASAQNAPGERPGTDWATFNGNLMAQKYSTAGQITPENVGRLRKAWEVHTGDVSDGSGDVPVTYFEATPIFANDTVYVGTPFYRIFAITPDTGRVKWVFDPHAKLKALTQPGMKSRGVAYWQAADPQPGQPCQKRVYIGTMDARLIAVDADTGKLCSDFGKAGVLDVNQWNDVHDKWPFSLLQPPTVYKDTLVLGWAGKDWALKKAPVGLVFGLDARTGALKWTFNPLPPKARATSGTADVWASMSVDPERGIVYLPVSSPSPNFYGGNRKEPIPHGTSVTAIDAQTGKTIWTHQLVHHDVWDYDTNSAPSLVDIHKDGKTIPALVQSTKMGYLFILNRLTGEPIYPEREVPVPQSHAQGEQTSPTQPEVQRPVPLVPDRWPGVSTIADIASFGWCSRKAHELRYEGRYTPPSVQGTLVYPATPGGVEWGGGAVDPVSQTYVVNNSYTAQIYRLIPRAEYERETRDKTPKSWHPMKGSPYGVEVKNFTNWLGMPCWKPPYGSLTAVDLTTGRILWKQPFGEVQKWGFYMPDSWGSITIGAPIITRTGLIFIGASMDSRVRAIDERTGKVLWRGRVDAPAVATPATYMYKGKQYVVFVAGGNHLLLPKVSDQVIAFSLP
;
A
#
# COMPACT_ATOMS: atom_id res chain seq x y z
N MET A 1 -53.77 -30.77 51.04
CA MET A 1 -52.42 -31.23 50.59
C MET A 1 -52.18 -30.77 49.17
N MET A 2 -51.52 -29.64 48.99
CA MET A 2 -51.16 -29.08 47.64
C MET A 2 -49.65 -29.16 47.55
N ARG A 3 -49.16 -29.83 46.48
CA ARG A 3 -47.75 -29.86 46.11
C ARG A 3 -47.46 -28.67 45.14
N PRO A 4 -46.34 -27.96 45.29
CA PRO A 4 -45.95 -26.93 44.30
C PRO A 4 -45.23 -27.57 43.11
N LEU A 5 -45.58 -27.14 41.92
CA LEU A 5 -44.86 -27.37 40.64
C LEU A 5 -43.61 -26.51 40.60
N ALA A 6 -42.47 -27.15 40.44
CA ALA A 6 -41.21 -26.49 40.15
C ALA A 6 -41.08 -26.24 38.65
N THR A 7 -41.01 -24.96 38.25
CA THR A 7 -40.75 -24.55 36.88
C THR A 7 -39.22 -24.51 36.67
N ALA A 8 -38.71 -25.42 35.88
CA ALA A 8 -37.30 -25.39 35.43
C ALA A 8 -37.14 -24.39 34.28
N ALA A 9 -36.41 -23.31 34.52
CA ALA A 9 -35.99 -22.38 33.46
C ALA A 9 -34.81 -22.97 32.70
N LEU A 10 -35.02 -23.29 31.43
CA LEU A 10 -33.98 -23.69 30.48
C LEU A 10 -33.22 -22.43 30.04
N LEU A 11 -32.01 -22.23 30.55
CA LEU A 11 -31.06 -21.22 30.01
C LEU A 11 -30.43 -21.78 28.74
N THR A 12 -30.92 -21.33 27.60
CA THR A 12 -30.26 -21.56 26.31
C THR A 12 -29.05 -20.62 26.23
N ALA A 13 -27.87 -21.17 26.39
CA ALA A 13 -26.62 -20.49 26.09
C ALA A 13 -26.52 -20.32 24.56
N ILE A 14 -26.76 -19.11 24.08
CA ILE A 14 -26.44 -18.74 22.70
C ILE A 14 -24.91 -18.63 22.62
N GLY A 15 -24.29 -19.67 22.08
CA GLY A 15 -22.89 -19.64 21.73
C GLY A 15 -22.70 -18.64 20.57
N ILE A 16 -22.07 -17.52 20.86
CA ILE A 16 -21.56 -16.61 19.85
C ILE A 16 -20.42 -17.36 19.15
N ALA A 17 -20.71 -17.95 18.00
CA ALA A 17 -19.68 -18.47 17.11
C ALA A 17 -18.90 -17.24 16.58
N SER A 18 -17.73 -16.99 17.17
CA SER A 18 -16.75 -16.07 16.61
C SER A 18 -16.39 -16.59 15.21
N ALA A 19 -16.71 -15.84 14.18
CA ALA A 19 -16.25 -16.12 12.83
C ALA A 19 -14.71 -16.12 12.85
N SER A 20 -14.12 -17.30 12.87
CA SER A 20 -12.68 -17.46 12.75
C SER A 20 -12.29 -17.08 11.33
N ALA A 21 -11.51 -16.02 11.18
CA ALA A 21 -10.84 -15.72 9.92
C ALA A 21 -10.14 -17.01 9.44
N GLN A 22 -10.51 -17.52 8.26
CA GLN A 22 -9.84 -18.70 7.72
C GLN A 22 -8.42 -18.31 7.33
N ASN A 23 -7.46 -18.98 7.92
CA ASN A 23 -6.04 -18.74 7.70
C ASN A 23 -5.56 -19.36 6.39
N ALA A 24 -4.44 -18.87 5.87
CA ALA A 24 -3.75 -19.51 4.76
C ALA A 24 -3.35 -20.96 5.14
N PRO A 25 -3.28 -21.91 4.18
CA PRO A 25 -2.85 -23.27 4.47
C PRO A 25 -1.50 -23.28 5.20
N GLY A 26 -1.43 -23.99 6.33
CA GLY A 26 -0.23 -24.07 7.19
C GLY A 26 -0.05 -22.92 8.19
N GLU A 27 -0.96 -21.95 8.23
CA GLU A 27 -0.95 -20.85 9.19
C GLU A 27 -1.58 -21.28 10.53
N ARG A 28 -0.88 -21.03 11.62
CA ARG A 28 -1.46 -21.20 12.96
C ARG A 28 -2.41 -20.03 13.27
N PRO A 29 -3.68 -20.28 13.61
CA PRO A 29 -4.66 -19.21 13.79
C PRO A 29 -4.18 -18.08 14.69
N GLY A 30 -4.08 -16.86 14.11
CA GLY A 30 -3.83 -15.61 14.82
C GLY A 30 -2.47 -15.44 15.47
N THR A 31 -1.54 -16.40 15.33
CA THR A 31 -0.18 -16.34 15.89
C THR A 31 0.91 -16.28 14.85
N ASP A 32 0.60 -16.59 13.59
CA ASP A 32 1.49 -16.48 12.45
C ASP A 32 1.20 -15.19 11.68
N TRP A 33 2.13 -14.76 10.85
CA TRP A 33 2.01 -13.61 9.95
C TRP A 33 2.40 -14.08 8.54
N ALA A 34 1.65 -15.07 8.03
CA ALA A 34 2.04 -15.81 6.83
C ALA A 34 1.77 -15.05 5.52
N THR A 35 1.01 -13.95 5.57
CA THR A 35 0.70 -13.12 4.41
C THR A 35 1.24 -11.69 4.59
N PHE A 36 1.43 -10.99 3.48
CA PHE A 36 1.90 -9.61 3.46
C PHE A 36 1.08 -8.66 4.36
N ASN A 37 -0.23 -8.84 4.41
CA ASN A 37 -1.14 -8.01 5.21
C ASN A 37 -1.59 -8.67 6.54
N GLY A 38 -0.84 -9.65 7.04
CA GLY A 38 -1.17 -10.41 8.25
C GLY A 38 -2.13 -11.56 8.00
N ASN A 39 -3.20 -11.31 7.25
CA ASN A 39 -4.15 -12.33 6.79
C ASN A 39 -4.70 -12.00 5.40
N LEU A 40 -5.46 -12.92 4.80
CA LEU A 40 -6.06 -12.74 3.47
C LEU A 40 -7.05 -11.57 3.41
N MET A 41 -7.70 -11.24 4.52
CA MET A 41 -8.64 -10.12 4.62
C MET A 41 -7.93 -8.75 4.72
N ALA A 42 -6.61 -8.71 4.69
CA ALA A 42 -5.78 -7.50 4.80
C ALA A 42 -6.08 -6.66 6.05
N GLN A 43 -6.37 -7.32 7.17
CA GLN A 43 -6.72 -6.64 8.42
C GLN A 43 -5.51 -6.07 9.15
N LYS A 44 -4.33 -6.63 8.93
CA LYS A 44 -3.11 -6.27 9.69
C LYS A 44 -3.32 -6.35 11.21
N TYR A 45 -4.05 -7.36 11.61
CA TYR A 45 -4.44 -7.67 12.99
C TYR A 45 -3.85 -9.00 13.43
N SER A 46 -3.40 -9.06 14.69
CA SER A 46 -2.89 -10.29 15.29
C SER A 46 -3.59 -10.60 16.61
N THR A 47 -3.91 -11.87 16.82
CA THR A 47 -4.42 -12.36 18.11
C THR A 47 -3.32 -12.58 19.15
N ALA A 48 -2.05 -12.34 18.83
CA ALA A 48 -0.95 -12.37 19.78
C ALA A 48 -1.20 -11.36 20.92
N GLY A 49 -1.03 -11.77 22.17
CA GLY A 49 -1.44 -10.97 23.31
C GLY A 49 -0.47 -11.00 24.49
N GLN A 50 0.80 -11.36 24.29
CA GLN A 50 1.80 -11.34 25.36
C GLN A 50 2.27 -9.90 25.65
N ILE A 51 2.38 -9.07 24.61
CA ILE A 51 2.71 -7.66 24.77
C ILE A 51 1.41 -6.89 24.99
N THR A 52 1.34 -6.16 26.10
CA THR A 52 0.16 -5.41 26.54
C THR A 52 0.51 -3.95 26.80
N PRO A 53 -0.46 -3.02 26.91
CA PRO A 53 -0.20 -1.64 27.28
C PRO A 53 0.61 -1.47 28.57
N GLU A 54 0.45 -2.36 29.55
CA GLU A 54 1.13 -2.33 30.85
C GLU A 54 2.60 -2.76 30.77
N ASN A 55 2.95 -3.67 29.84
CA ASN A 55 4.30 -4.23 29.75
C ASN A 55 5.11 -3.77 28.53
N VAL A 56 4.48 -3.11 27.57
CA VAL A 56 5.13 -2.69 26.31
C VAL A 56 6.34 -1.78 26.51
N GLY A 57 6.37 -1.00 27.59
CA GLY A 57 7.53 -0.17 27.97
C GLY A 57 8.81 -0.97 28.25
N ARG A 58 8.67 -2.29 28.47
CA ARG A 58 9.78 -3.22 28.72
C ARG A 58 10.38 -3.84 27.45
N LEU A 59 9.85 -3.56 26.27
CA LEU A 59 10.37 -4.08 25.00
C LEU A 59 11.85 -3.78 24.84
N ARG A 60 12.60 -4.79 24.40
CA ARG A 60 14.04 -4.72 24.08
C ARG A 60 14.29 -5.32 22.71
N LYS A 61 15.38 -4.93 22.09
CA LYS A 61 15.89 -5.59 20.87
C LYS A 61 16.14 -7.06 21.18
N ALA A 62 15.46 -7.94 20.45
CA ALA A 62 15.64 -9.38 20.52
C ALA A 62 16.79 -9.82 19.58
N TRP A 63 16.74 -9.33 18.34
CA TRP A 63 17.76 -9.58 17.33
C TRP A 63 17.70 -8.50 16.24
N GLU A 64 18.75 -8.43 15.45
CA GLU A 64 18.81 -7.64 14.22
C GLU A 64 19.65 -8.34 13.16
N VAL A 65 19.33 -8.05 11.88
CA VAL A 65 20.05 -8.56 10.71
C VAL A 65 20.27 -7.40 9.76
N HIS A 66 21.50 -7.28 9.27
CA HIS A 66 21.85 -6.42 8.15
C HIS A 66 21.99 -7.27 6.89
N THR A 67 21.19 -6.99 5.87
CA THR A 67 21.13 -7.83 4.66
C THR A 67 22.28 -7.57 3.68
N GLY A 68 22.93 -6.43 3.78
CA GLY A 68 23.90 -5.93 2.81
C GLY A 68 23.26 -5.33 1.55
N ASP A 69 21.93 -5.31 1.43
CA ASP A 69 21.20 -4.88 0.24
C ASP A 69 20.76 -3.41 0.36
N VAL A 70 21.72 -2.52 0.26
CA VAL A 70 21.51 -1.08 0.36
C VAL A 70 22.34 -0.34 -0.69
N SER A 71 21.74 0.70 -1.29
CA SER A 71 22.41 1.66 -2.15
C SER A 71 21.77 3.04 -1.95
N ASP A 72 22.61 4.05 -1.81
CA ASP A 72 22.19 5.47 -1.78
C ASP A 72 22.12 6.09 -3.18
N GLY A 73 22.44 5.32 -4.21
CA GLY A 73 22.45 5.75 -5.61
C GLY A 73 23.67 6.59 -6.02
N SER A 74 24.70 6.70 -5.17
CA SER A 74 25.94 7.40 -5.49
C SER A 74 26.85 6.62 -6.45
N GLY A 75 26.67 5.29 -6.52
CA GLY A 75 27.38 4.39 -7.44
C GLY A 75 26.51 3.98 -8.64
N ASP A 76 26.92 2.89 -9.30
CA ASP A 76 26.22 2.33 -10.48
C ASP A 76 24.89 1.65 -10.15
N VAL A 77 24.66 1.30 -8.87
CA VAL A 77 23.43 0.65 -8.41
C VAL A 77 22.43 1.72 -8.01
N PRO A 78 21.21 1.72 -8.58
CA PRO A 78 20.18 2.67 -8.19
C PRO A 78 19.89 2.66 -6.69
N VAL A 79 19.36 3.76 -6.18
CA VAL A 79 18.97 3.90 -4.77
C VAL A 79 17.94 2.82 -4.37
N THR A 80 18.08 2.30 -3.14
CA THR A 80 17.17 1.28 -2.60
C THR A 80 16.00 1.90 -1.84
N TYR A 81 14.85 1.21 -1.93
CA TYR A 81 13.66 1.43 -1.10
C TYR A 81 13.30 0.10 -0.45
N PHE A 82 13.69 -0.07 0.80
CA PHE A 82 13.42 -1.32 1.52
C PHE A 82 12.06 -1.24 2.20
N GLU A 83 11.01 -1.51 1.43
CA GLU A 83 9.60 -1.41 1.81
C GLU A 83 8.97 -2.78 2.17
N ALA A 84 9.80 -3.82 2.35
CA ALA A 84 9.33 -5.19 2.50
C ALA A 84 8.71 -5.44 3.88
N THR A 85 7.47 -5.93 3.89
CA THR A 85 6.87 -6.52 5.08
C THR A 85 7.45 -7.91 5.32
N PRO A 86 8.05 -8.19 6.49
CA PRO A 86 8.42 -9.56 6.86
C PRO A 86 7.19 -10.45 6.98
N ILE A 87 7.30 -11.71 6.56
CA ILE A 87 6.27 -12.71 6.85
C ILE A 87 6.84 -13.80 7.76
N PHE A 88 5.98 -14.35 8.62
CA PHE A 88 6.32 -15.47 9.49
C PHE A 88 5.43 -16.67 9.15
N ALA A 89 6.05 -17.70 8.61
CA ALA A 89 5.43 -18.97 8.26
C ALA A 89 6.46 -20.09 8.40
N ASN A 90 6.02 -21.33 8.59
CA ASN A 90 6.91 -22.49 8.64
C ASN A 90 8.10 -22.30 9.61
N ASP A 91 7.85 -21.76 10.80
CA ASP A 91 8.84 -21.46 11.82
C ASP A 91 10.05 -20.65 11.31
N THR A 92 9.79 -19.73 10.37
CA THR A 92 10.81 -18.93 9.69
C THR A 92 10.27 -17.55 9.38
N VAL A 93 11.09 -16.52 9.60
CA VAL A 93 10.85 -15.18 9.11
C VAL A 93 11.45 -15.05 7.72
N TYR A 94 10.65 -14.75 6.72
CA TYR A 94 11.09 -14.50 5.35
C TYR A 94 11.04 -13.02 5.03
N VAL A 95 12.10 -12.50 4.43
CA VAL A 95 12.23 -11.10 4.04
C VAL A 95 12.77 -11.02 2.61
N GLY A 96 12.02 -10.37 1.72
CA GLY A 96 12.50 -10.02 0.37
C GLY A 96 13.23 -8.67 0.42
N THR A 97 14.41 -8.57 -0.17
CA THR A 97 15.23 -7.36 -0.15
C THR A 97 15.09 -6.51 -1.42
N PRO A 98 15.57 -5.25 -1.43
CA PRO A 98 15.61 -4.43 -2.66
C PRO A 98 16.45 -5.02 -3.79
N PHE A 99 17.39 -5.93 -3.49
CA PHE A 99 18.15 -6.67 -4.50
C PHE A 99 17.45 -7.96 -4.94
N TYR A 100 16.20 -8.14 -4.50
CA TYR A 100 15.34 -9.32 -4.77
C TYR A 100 15.88 -10.62 -4.18
N ARG A 101 16.79 -10.56 -3.22
CA ARG A 101 17.20 -11.72 -2.43
C ARG A 101 16.12 -12.06 -1.41
N ILE A 102 16.02 -13.35 -1.07
CA ILE A 102 15.15 -13.82 0.01
C ILE A 102 16.03 -14.27 1.16
N PHE A 103 15.82 -13.67 2.33
CA PHE A 103 16.43 -14.10 3.58
C PHE A 103 15.46 -14.93 4.37
N ALA A 104 15.86 -16.15 4.76
CA ALA A 104 15.15 -16.98 5.74
C ALA A 104 15.86 -16.88 7.08
N ILE A 105 15.16 -16.42 8.10
CA ILE A 105 15.73 -15.99 9.37
C ILE A 105 15.10 -16.81 10.51
N THR A 106 15.91 -17.27 11.45
CA THR A 106 15.46 -17.96 12.67
C THR A 106 14.70 -16.96 13.57
N PRO A 107 13.44 -17.22 13.96
CA PRO A 107 12.54 -16.22 14.55
C PRO A 107 12.97 -15.67 15.91
N ASP A 108 13.71 -16.45 16.72
CA ASP A 108 14.12 -16.07 18.08
C ASP A 108 15.54 -15.49 18.16
N THR A 109 16.40 -15.78 17.19
CA THR A 109 17.83 -15.41 17.24
C THR A 109 18.30 -14.50 16.13
N GLY A 110 17.52 -14.31 15.08
CA GLY A 110 17.93 -13.55 13.90
C GLY A 110 18.97 -14.27 13.03
N ARG A 111 19.37 -15.52 13.36
CA ARG A 111 20.34 -16.26 12.56
C ARG A 111 19.77 -16.56 11.18
N VAL A 112 20.50 -16.20 10.13
CA VAL A 112 20.13 -16.52 8.75
C VAL A 112 20.25 -18.03 8.53
N LYS A 113 19.16 -18.67 8.11
CA LYS A 113 19.09 -20.09 7.77
C LYS A 113 19.64 -20.34 6.36
N TRP A 114 19.18 -19.55 5.41
CA TRP A 114 19.61 -19.53 4.02
C TRP A 114 19.31 -18.19 3.36
N VAL A 115 19.98 -17.91 2.25
CA VAL A 115 19.74 -16.77 1.38
C VAL A 115 19.58 -17.28 -0.04
N PHE A 116 18.52 -16.87 -0.72
CA PHE A 116 18.37 -17.05 -2.16
C PHE A 116 18.76 -15.76 -2.87
N ASP A 117 19.57 -15.84 -3.94
CA ASP A 117 19.94 -14.71 -4.79
C ASP A 117 19.51 -14.98 -6.24
N PRO A 118 18.58 -14.18 -6.81
CA PRO A 118 18.15 -14.31 -8.20
C PRO A 118 19.17 -13.79 -9.22
N HIS A 119 20.30 -13.26 -8.77
CA HIS A 119 21.33 -12.61 -9.59
C HIS A 119 20.74 -11.53 -10.51
N ALA A 120 19.94 -10.62 -9.93
CA ALA A 120 19.30 -9.54 -10.67
C ALA A 120 20.34 -8.59 -11.26
N LYS A 121 20.10 -8.12 -12.50
CA LYS A 121 20.96 -7.14 -13.17
C LYS A 121 20.70 -5.74 -12.64
N LEU A 122 21.09 -5.46 -11.39
CA LEU A 122 20.73 -4.25 -10.65
C LEU A 122 21.04 -2.95 -11.40
N LYS A 123 22.18 -2.87 -12.11
CA LYS A 123 22.56 -1.69 -12.91
C LYS A 123 21.63 -1.40 -14.10
N ALA A 124 20.91 -2.41 -14.57
CA ALA A 124 19.95 -2.27 -15.68
C ALA A 124 18.55 -1.86 -15.23
N LEU A 125 18.26 -1.89 -13.93
CA LEU A 125 16.96 -1.57 -13.36
C LEU A 125 16.84 -0.05 -13.14
N THR A 126 16.36 0.66 -14.15
CA THR A 126 16.39 2.14 -14.22
C THR A 126 15.16 2.83 -13.63
N GLN A 127 14.23 2.11 -13.00
CA GLN A 127 13.01 2.69 -12.48
C GLN A 127 13.07 3.08 -11.02
N PRO A 128 12.25 4.11 -10.60
CA PRO A 128 12.69 5.10 -9.62
C PRO A 128 13.13 4.46 -8.31
N GLY A 129 14.33 3.91 -8.31
CA GLY A 129 14.91 3.14 -7.22
C GLY A 129 14.47 1.67 -7.21
N MET A 130 15.28 0.82 -6.62
CA MET A 130 15.01 -0.61 -6.48
C MET A 130 14.08 -0.85 -5.31
N LYS A 131 12.89 -1.38 -5.59
CA LYS A 131 11.83 -1.63 -4.62
C LYS A 131 11.54 -3.12 -4.50
N SER A 132 11.37 -3.59 -3.27
CA SER A 132 10.71 -4.84 -2.96
C SER A 132 9.79 -4.61 -1.76
N ARG A 133 8.54 -5.09 -1.85
CA ARG A 133 7.60 -5.02 -0.75
C ARG A 133 7.44 -6.32 0.01
N GLY A 134 8.14 -7.37 -0.41
CA GLY A 134 8.21 -8.62 0.34
C GLY A 134 8.06 -9.86 -0.52
N VAL A 135 7.67 -10.93 0.14
CA VAL A 135 7.52 -12.28 -0.44
C VAL A 135 6.15 -12.85 -0.10
N ALA A 136 5.71 -13.87 -0.84
CA ALA A 136 4.50 -14.63 -0.52
C ALA A 136 4.88 -16.08 -0.15
N TYR A 137 4.11 -16.67 0.78
CA TYR A 137 4.26 -18.06 1.18
C TYR A 137 3.07 -18.88 0.68
N TRP A 138 3.34 -20.09 0.21
CA TRP A 138 2.36 -21.10 -0.16
C TRP A 138 2.78 -22.45 0.37
N GLN A 139 1.79 -23.26 0.73
CA GLN A 139 1.99 -24.65 1.12
C GLN A 139 0.95 -25.53 0.43
N ALA A 140 1.36 -26.71 -0.02
CA ALA A 140 0.47 -27.72 -0.52
C ALA A 140 -0.59 -28.11 0.53
N ALA A 141 -1.82 -28.33 0.11
CA ALA A 141 -2.91 -28.74 1.01
C ALA A 141 -2.61 -30.09 1.69
N ASP A 142 -1.92 -30.99 0.96
CA ASP A 142 -1.45 -32.29 1.47
C ASP A 142 0.05 -32.43 1.18
N PRO A 143 0.94 -31.84 2.02
CA PRO A 143 2.37 -31.85 1.79
C PRO A 143 2.95 -33.25 2.06
N GLN A 144 3.57 -33.83 1.04
CA GLN A 144 4.18 -35.15 1.12
C GLN A 144 5.56 -35.07 1.80
N PRO A 145 5.83 -35.79 2.88
CA PRO A 145 7.11 -35.77 3.57
C PRO A 145 8.30 -36.10 2.65
N GLY A 146 9.36 -35.31 2.71
CA GLY A 146 10.56 -35.52 1.92
C GLY A 146 10.50 -35.09 0.46
N GLN A 147 9.33 -34.68 -0.03
CA GLN A 147 9.20 -34.11 -1.37
C GLN A 147 9.57 -32.61 -1.35
N PRO A 148 10.46 -32.15 -2.26
CA PRO A 148 10.83 -30.74 -2.32
C PRO A 148 9.66 -29.86 -2.78
N CYS A 149 9.72 -28.59 -2.46
CA CYS A 149 8.78 -27.58 -2.94
C CYS A 149 7.29 -27.81 -2.57
N GLN A 150 7.04 -28.55 -1.49
CA GLN A 150 5.69 -28.64 -0.92
C GLN A 150 5.30 -27.37 -0.16
N LYS A 151 6.32 -26.57 0.21
CA LYS A 151 6.21 -25.24 0.76
C LYS A 151 7.08 -24.31 -0.07
N ARG A 152 6.55 -23.17 -0.47
CA ARG A 152 7.22 -22.25 -1.40
C ARG A 152 7.21 -20.82 -0.90
N VAL A 153 8.26 -20.10 -1.23
CA VAL A 153 8.34 -18.65 -1.11
C VAL A 153 8.48 -18.06 -2.51
N TYR A 154 7.62 -17.10 -2.83
CA TYR A 154 7.67 -16.41 -4.11
C TYR A 154 8.18 -15.00 -3.95
N ILE A 155 8.98 -14.55 -4.90
CA ILE A 155 9.42 -13.16 -5.02
C ILE A 155 9.25 -12.67 -6.46
N GLY A 156 8.73 -11.46 -6.61
CA GLY A 156 8.69 -10.75 -7.87
C GLY A 156 9.89 -9.84 -8.03
N THR A 157 10.30 -9.57 -9.27
CA THR A 157 11.38 -8.65 -9.60
C THR A 157 10.92 -7.52 -10.52
N MET A 158 11.67 -6.43 -10.58
CA MET A 158 11.36 -5.31 -11.49
C MET A 158 11.64 -5.62 -12.97
N ASP A 159 12.32 -6.72 -13.26
CA ASP A 159 12.50 -7.23 -14.63
C ASP A 159 11.48 -8.33 -14.99
N ALA A 160 10.32 -8.31 -14.32
CA ALA A 160 9.15 -9.14 -14.60
C ALA A 160 9.33 -10.65 -14.36
N ARG A 161 10.26 -11.08 -13.53
CA ARG A 161 10.41 -12.49 -13.14
C ARG A 161 9.64 -12.77 -11.85
N LEU A 162 8.76 -13.76 -11.86
CA LEU A 162 8.21 -14.37 -10.65
C LEU A 162 8.98 -15.65 -10.37
N ILE A 163 9.56 -15.76 -9.19
CA ILE A 163 10.49 -16.82 -8.81
C ILE A 163 9.91 -17.60 -7.65
N ALA A 164 9.95 -18.92 -7.72
CA ALA A 164 9.52 -19.84 -6.67
C ALA A 164 10.72 -20.59 -6.09
N VAL A 165 10.88 -20.50 -4.77
CA VAL A 165 11.92 -21.24 -4.04
C VAL A 165 11.28 -22.15 -2.97
N ASP A 166 11.92 -23.26 -2.71
CA ASP A 166 11.58 -24.15 -1.61
C ASP A 166 11.79 -23.44 -0.26
N ALA A 167 10.77 -23.39 0.56
CA ALA A 167 10.78 -22.63 1.81
C ALA A 167 11.73 -23.19 2.87
N ASP A 168 12.03 -24.49 2.81
CA ASP A 168 12.91 -25.13 3.78
C ASP A 168 14.39 -24.98 3.38
N THR A 169 14.70 -24.95 2.07
CA THR A 169 16.10 -25.03 1.57
C THR A 169 16.58 -23.80 0.81
N GLY A 170 15.70 -22.92 0.36
CA GLY A 170 16.03 -21.76 -0.49
C GLY A 170 16.40 -22.13 -1.93
N LYS A 171 16.21 -23.38 -2.36
CA LYS A 171 16.50 -23.84 -3.73
C LYS A 171 15.31 -23.54 -4.66
N LEU A 172 15.60 -23.33 -5.94
CA LEU A 172 14.57 -23.13 -6.96
C LEU A 172 13.64 -24.34 -7.07
N CYS A 173 12.34 -24.10 -7.18
CA CYS A 173 11.33 -25.12 -7.46
C CYS A 173 11.24 -25.35 -8.95
N SER A 174 11.95 -26.38 -9.45
CA SER A 174 12.14 -26.63 -10.87
C SER A 174 10.85 -26.90 -11.67
N ASP A 175 9.76 -27.25 -11.00
CA ASP A 175 8.44 -27.47 -11.57
C ASP A 175 7.63 -26.18 -11.78
N PHE A 176 8.15 -25.02 -11.33
CA PHE A 176 7.52 -23.71 -11.52
C PHE A 176 8.13 -22.97 -12.72
N GLY A 177 7.28 -22.60 -13.70
CA GLY A 177 7.71 -21.91 -14.91
C GLY A 177 8.83 -22.65 -15.64
N LYS A 178 9.91 -21.96 -15.96
CA LYS A 178 11.13 -22.56 -16.50
C LYS A 178 12.18 -22.66 -15.40
N ALA A 179 12.34 -23.87 -14.85
CA ALA A 179 13.33 -24.18 -13.80
C ALA A 179 13.25 -23.24 -12.57
N GLY A 180 12.04 -22.96 -12.08
CA GLY A 180 11.78 -22.13 -10.91
C GLY A 180 11.50 -20.65 -11.19
N VAL A 181 11.50 -20.25 -12.46
CA VAL A 181 11.32 -18.85 -12.87
C VAL A 181 10.23 -18.73 -13.95
N LEU A 182 9.28 -17.85 -13.72
CA LEU A 182 8.25 -17.48 -14.69
C LEU A 182 8.54 -16.06 -15.20
N ASP A 183 8.72 -15.91 -16.51
CA ASP A 183 8.80 -14.61 -17.18
C ASP A 183 7.36 -14.09 -17.40
N VAL A 184 6.96 -13.10 -16.58
CA VAL A 184 5.62 -12.49 -16.67
C VAL A 184 5.55 -11.50 -17.84
N ASN A 185 6.69 -11.01 -18.31
CA ASN A 185 6.75 -10.06 -19.43
C ASN A 185 6.30 -10.67 -20.77
N GLN A 186 6.18 -11.99 -20.87
CA GLN A 186 5.61 -12.68 -22.03
C GLN A 186 4.18 -12.22 -22.38
N TRP A 187 3.45 -11.68 -21.41
CA TRP A 187 2.08 -11.16 -21.58
C TRP A 187 2.02 -9.63 -21.77
N ASN A 188 3.17 -8.97 -21.86
CA ASN A 188 3.25 -7.52 -22.06
C ASN A 188 2.97 -7.16 -23.52
N ASP A 189 1.92 -6.40 -23.77
CA ASP A 189 1.46 -6.03 -25.12
C ASP A 189 2.20 -4.81 -25.73
N VAL A 190 3.16 -4.22 -25.01
CA VAL A 190 3.97 -3.07 -25.49
C VAL A 190 5.42 -3.44 -25.79
N HIS A 191 5.82 -4.68 -25.56
CA HIS A 191 7.15 -5.26 -25.78
C HIS A 191 8.37 -4.35 -25.50
N ASP A 192 9.39 -4.89 -24.88
CA ASP A 192 10.78 -4.46 -24.69
C ASP A 192 11.12 -3.25 -23.81
N LYS A 193 10.32 -2.18 -23.75
CA LYS A 193 10.80 -0.93 -23.13
C LYS A 193 10.34 -0.73 -21.70
N TRP A 194 9.32 -1.47 -21.26
CA TRP A 194 8.68 -1.29 -19.97
C TRP A 194 8.24 -2.64 -19.40
N PRO A 195 9.17 -3.40 -18.78
CA PRO A 195 8.82 -4.66 -18.14
C PRO A 195 7.81 -4.44 -17.02
N PHE A 196 6.99 -5.44 -16.77
CA PHE A 196 6.10 -5.47 -15.61
C PHE A 196 6.93 -5.50 -14.32
N SER A 197 6.86 -4.46 -13.53
CA SER A 197 7.54 -4.42 -12.23
C SER A 197 6.71 -5.17 -11.19
N LEU A 198 7.18 -6.31 -10.75
CA LEU A 198 6.52 -7.14 -9.74
C LEU A 198 6.92 -6.68 -8.34
N LEU A 199 6.47 -5.50 -7.93
CA LEU A 199 6.83 -4.88 -6.65
C LEU A 199 6.17 -5.55 -5.46
N GLN A 200 4.90 -5.97 -5.63
CA GLN A 200 4.13 -6.68 -4.62
C GLN A 200 4.32 -8.18 -4.76
N PRO A 201 4.39 -8.91 -3.65
CA PRO A 201 4.27 -10.37 -3.70
C PRO A 201 2.87 -10.75 -4.23
N PRO A 202 2.75 -11.91 -4.90
CA PRO A 202 1.44 -12.40 -5.30
C PRO A 202 0.54 -12.64 -4.09
N THR A 203 -0.75 -12.41 -4.24
CA THR A 203 -1.75 -12.82 -3.24
C THR A 203 -2.05 -14.30 -3.43
N VAL A 204 -1.86 -15.09 -2.39
CA VAL A 204 -2.03 -16.54 -2.44
C VAL A 204 -3.43 -16.92 -1.96
N TYR A 205 -4.23 -17.53 -2.81
CA TYR A 205 -5.51 -18.11 -2.43
C TYR A 205 -5.60 -19.58 -2.90
N LYS A 206 -5.56 -20.50 -1.94
CA LYS A 206 -5.45 -21.95 -2.23
C LYS A 206 -4.27 -22.22 -3.18
N ASP A 207 -4.49 -22.89 -4.30
CA ASP A 207 -3.49 -23.16 -5.33
C ASP A 207 -3.49 -22.12 -6.48
N THR A 208 -3.90 -20.88 -6.17
CA THR A 208 -3.88 -19.78 -7.14
C THR A 208 -3.07 -18.60 -6.59
N LEU A 209 -2.09 -18.17 -7.37
CA LEU A 209 -1.38 -16.90 -7.17
C LEU A 209 -2.11 -15.82 -7.97
N VAL A 210 -2.64 -14.80 -7.30
CA VAL A 210 -3.20 -13.63 -7.97
C VAL A 210 -2.11 -12.59 -8.04
N LEU A 211 -1.69 -12.22 -9.25
CA LEU A 211 -0.53 -11.37 -9.50
C LEU A 211 -0.94 -10.12 -10.25
N GLY A 212 -0.71 -8.97 -9.64
CA GLY A 212 -0.68 -7.65 -10.27
C GLY A 212 0.75 -7.19 -10.53
N TRP A 213 0.91 -6.02 -11.11
CA TRP A 213 2.21 -5.44 -11.42
C TRP A 213 2.13 -3.91 -11.43
N ALA A 214 3.29 -3.24 -11.40
CA ALA A 214 3.41 -1.80 -11.50
C ALA A 214 3.98 -1.40 -12.87
N GLY A 215 3.36 -0.40 -13.48
CA GLY A 215 3.84 0.24 -14.71
C GLY A 215 4.97 1.23 -14.45
N LYS A 216 5.45 1.83 -15.55
CA LYS A 216 6.26 3.05 -15.50
C LYS A 216 5.34 4.24 -15.64
N ASP A 217 5.08 4.88 -14.53
CA ASP A 217 4.19 6.03 -14.48
C ASP A 217 4.62 7.17 -15.39
N TRP A 218 3.65 7.88 -15.94
CA TRP A 218 3.80 9.16 -16.64
C TRP A 218 4.65 9.13 -17.89
N ALA A 219 5.03 7.93 -18.35
CA ALA A 219 5.93 7.77 -19.49
C ALA A 219 5.22 7.76 -20.84
N LEU A 220 4.11 7.02 -20.93
CA LEU A 220 3.42 6.74 -22.18
C LEU A 220 1.92 7.03 -22.09
N LYS A 221 1.33 7.54 -23.19
CA LYS A 221 -0.12 7.57 -23.38
C LYS A 221 -0.71 6.15 -23.40
N LYS A 222 -0.08 5.27 -24.17
CA LYS A 222 -0.48 3.88 -24.34
C LYS A 222 0.54 2.96 -23.68
N ALA A 223 0.54 2.97 -22.35
CA ALA A 223 1.34 2.06 -21.54
C ALA A 223 0.79 0.61 -21.64
N PRO A 224 1.51 -0.42 -21.14
CA PRO A 224 0.98 -1.78 -21.08
C PRO A 224 -0.39 -1.86 -20.40
N VAL A 225 -1.25 -2.79 -20.81
CA VAL A 225 -2.55 -3.02 -20.16
C VAL A 225 -2.35 -3.59 -18.77
N GLY A 226 -3.06 -3.07 -17.78
CA GLY A 226 -3.02 -3.48 -16.38
C GLY A 226 -3.61 -4.86 -16.09
N LEU A 227 -3.20 -5.88 -16.84
CA LEU A 227 -3.67 -7.26 -16.65
C LEU A 227 -3.36 -7.76 -15.25
N VAL A 228 -4.32 -8.44 -14.63
CA VAL A 228 -4.11 -9.25 -13.42
C VAL A 228 -4.16 -10.71 -13.82
N PHE A 229 -3.22 -11.49 -13.29
CA PHE A 229 -3.04 -12.91 -13.65
C PHE A 229 -3.43 -13.81 -12.49
N GLY A 230 -4.26 -14.82 -12.75
CA GLY A 230 -4.41 -15.98 -11.89
C GLY A 230 -3.50 -17.09 -12.39
N LEU A 231 -2.53 -17.48 -11.57
CA LEU A 231 -1.51 -18.46 -11.90
C LEU A 231 -1.65 -19.69 -11.00
N ASP A 232 -1.31 -20.84 -11.51
CA ASP A 232 -1.18 -22.04 -10.68
C ASP A 232 0.03 -21.94 -9.76
N ALA A 233 -0.14 -22.16 -8.46
CA ALA A 233 0.92 -21.99 -7.47
C ALA A 233 2.06 -23.01 -7.63
N ARG A 234 1.81 -24.21 -8.15
CA ARG A 234 2.85 -25.22 -8.35
C ARG A 234 3.63 -24.98 -9.63
N THR A 235 2.91 -24.75 -10.73
CA THR A 235 3.51 -24.77 -12.07
C THR A 235 3.75 -23.38 -12.66
N GLY A 236 3.09 -22.34 -12.14
CA GLY A 236 3.09 -21.01 -12.75
C GLY A 236 2.21 -20.92 -14.00
N ALA A 237 1.46 -21.98 -14.34
CA ALA A 237 0.58 -21.98 -15.50
C ALA A 237 -0.53 -20.93 -15.36
N LEU A 238 -0.81 -20.20 -16.44
CA LEU A 238 -1.88 -19.21 -16.47
C LEU A 238 -3.24 -19.91 -16.41
N LYS A 239 -4.05 -19.56 -15.40
CA LYS A 239 -5.44 -20.04 -15.23
C LYS A 239 -6.43 -19.06 -15.86
N TRP A 240 -6.24 -17.77 -15.60
CA TRP A 240 -7.11 -16.71 -16.11
C TRP A 240 -6.39 -15.34 -16.10
N THR A 241 -6.97 -14.38 -16.83
CA THR A 241 -6.58 -12.97 -16.78
C THR A 241 -7.80 -12.10 -16.54
N PHE A 242 -7.63 -11.05 -15.74
CA PHE A 242 -8.55 -9.92 -15.66
C PHE A 242 -7.98 -8.75 -16.47
N ASN A 243 -8.80 -8.13 -17.33
CA ASN A 243 -8.42 -6.97 -18.12
C ASN A 243 -9.26 -5.75 -17.70
N PRO A 244 -8.65 -4.71 -17.13
CA PRO A 244 -9.37 -3.52 -16.65
C PRO A 244 -9.83 -2.59 -17.78
N LEU A 245 -9.26 -2.71 -18.99
CA LEU A 245 -9.54 -1.81 -20.10
C LEU A 245 -10.52 -2.43 -21.10
N PRO A 246 -11.66 -1.76 -21.37
CA PRO A 246 -12.50 -2.12 -22.51
C PRO A 246 -11.70 -2.06 -23.82
N PRO A 247 -12.00 -2.93 -24.80
CA PRO A 247 -11.23 -3.01 -26.07
C PRO A 247 -11.10 -1.67 -26.80
N LYS A 248 -12.14 -0.84 -26.82
CA LYS A 248 -12.11 0.50 -27.44
C LYS A 248 -11.18 1.45 -26.68
N ALA A 249 -11.19 1.45 -25.35
CA ALA A 249 -10.33 2.27 -24.52
C ALA A 249 -8.84 1.91 -24.71
N ARG A 250 -8.52 0.64 -24.95
CA ARG A 250 -7.14 0.19 -25.22
C ARG A 250 -6.49 0.89 -26.43
N ALA A 251 -7.27 1.37 -27.36
CA ALA A 251 -6.72 2.11 -28.53
C ALA A 251 -5.99 3.39 -28.12
N THR A 252 -6.38 4.02 -27.01
CA THR A 252 -5.92 5.36 -26.59
C THR A 252 -5.37 5.43 -25.17
N SER A 253 -5.43 4.33 -24.40
CA SER A 253 -5.04 4.26 -22.99
C SER A 253 -4.28 2.97 -22.69
N GLY A 254 -3.69 2.91 -21.52
CA GLY A 254 -3.03 1.76 -20.93
C GLY A 254 -3.17 1.78 -19.41
N THR A 255 -2.30 1.08 -18.71
CA THR A 255 -2.31 0.89 -17.24
C THR A 255 -3.68 0.53 -16.69
N ALA A 256 -4.19 1.22 -15.68
CA ALA A 256 -5.23 0.72 -14.79
C ALA A 256 -4.76 -0.60 -14.14
N ASP A 257 -3.48 -0.66 -13.79
CA ASP A 257 -2.83 -1.83 -13.22
C ASP A 257 -3.20 -2.02 -11.73
N VAL A 258 -2.78 -3.14 -11.17
CA VAL A 258 -2.92 -3.42 -9.73
C VAL A 258 -1.51 -3.58 -9.16
N TRP A 259 -0.91 -2.46 -8.79
CA TRP A 259 0.43 -2.41 -8.23
C TRP A 259 0.46 -2.49 -6.69
N ALA A 260 -0.69 -2.34 -6.05
CA ALA A 260 -0.86 -2.54 -4.62
C ALA A 260 -1.21 -4.00 -4.28
N SER A 261 -1.09 -4.39 -3.02
CA SER A 261 -1.54 -5.69 -2.56
C SER A 261 -3.07 -5.80 -2.64
N MET A 262 -3.55 -7.04 -2.72
CA MET A 262 -4.97 -7.36 -2.82
C MET A 262 -5.45 -8.01 -1.52
N SER A 263 -6.76 -8.03 -1.30
CA SER A 263 -7.39 -8.81 -0.24
C SER A 263 -8.32 -9.89 -0.81
N VAL A 264 -8.58 -10.90 -0.01
CA VAL A 264 -9.44 -12.03 -0.39
C VAL A 264 -10.46 -12.28 0.70
N ASP A 265 -11.71 -12.48 0.32
CA ASP A 265 -12.72 -13.15 1.15
C ASP A 265 -12.52 -14.66 1.00
N PRO A 266 -11.89 -15.34 1.95
CA PRO A 266 -11.50 -16.74 1.77
C PRO A 266 -12.69 -17.70 1.80
N GLU A 267 -13.81 -17.31 2.42
CA GLU A 267 -15.02 -18.10 2.49
C GLU A 267 -15.75 -18.13 1.14
N ARG A 268 -15.76 -17.00 0.45
CA ARG A 268 -16.50 -16.81 -0.80
C ARG A 268 -15.64 -16.90 -2.04
N GLY A 269 -14.31 -16.89 -1.88
CA GLY A 269 -13.38 -16.92 -3.01
C GLY A 269 -13.44 -15.65 -3.85
N ILE A 270 -13.62 -14.49 -3.22
CA ILE A 270 -13.67 -13.18 -3.89
C ILE A 270 -12.34 -12.45 -3.64
N VAL A 271 -11.69 -12.01 -4.72
CA VAL A 271 -10.50 -11.13 -4.64
C VAL A 271 -10.93 -9.71 -4.91
N TYR A 272 -10.43 -8.77 -4.11
CA TYR A 272 -10.68 -7.33 -4.27
C TYR A 272 -9.43 -6.65 -4.79
N LEU A 273 -9.54 -6.09 -5.98
CA LEU A 273 -8.48 -5.45 -6.74
C LEU A 273 -8.52 -3.93 -6.50
N PRO A 274 -7.47 -3.33 -5.94
CA PRO A 274 -7.30 -1.88 -5.95
C PRO A 274 -6.72 -1.44 -7.30
N VAL A 275 -7.58 -1.15 -8.25
CA VAL A 275 -7.18 -0.81 -9.63
C VAL A 275 -6.74 0.64 -9.71
N SER A 276 -5.59 0.90 -10.32
CA SER A 276 -4.96 2.20 -10.43
C SER A 276 -5.55 3.09 -11.55
N SER A 277 -4.97 4.28 -11.72
CA SER A 277 -5.38 5.22 -12.76
C SER A 277 -4.98 4.76 -14.16
N PRO A 278 -5.83 5.01 -15.19
CA PRO A 278 -5.46 4.75 -16.58
C PRO A 278 -4.46 5.78 -17.12
N SER A 279 -3.52 5.34 -17.97
CA SER A 279 -2.63 6.27 -18.65
C SER A 279 -3.32 6.99 -19.84
N PRO A 280 -2.89 8.22 -20.17
CA PRO A 280 -1.93 9.06 -19.44
C PRO A 280 -2.55 9.66 -18.19
N ASN A 281 -1.76 9.74 -17.10
CA ASN A 281 -2.27 10.02 -15.75
C ASN A 281 -2.68 11.49 -15.49
N PHE A 282 -2.12 12.47 -16.25
CA PHE A 282 -2.36 13.90 -16.01
C PHE A 282 -3.11 14.62 -17.15
N TYR A 283 -3.47 13.89 -18.19
CA TYR A 283 -4.25 14.39 -19.30
C TYR A 283 -5.09 13.26 -19.90
N GLY A 284 -6.39 13.38 -19.76
CA GLY A 284 -7.36 12.37 -20.19
C GLY A 284 -8.02 12.64 -21.55
N GLY A 285 -7.70 13.75 -22.24
CA GLY A 285 -8.39 14.15 -23.47
C GLY A 285 -8.32 13.14 -24.63
N ASN A 286 -7.44 12.15 -24.54
CA ASN A 286 -7.41 11.00 -25.46
C ASN A 286 -8.31 9.83 -25.01
N ARG A 287 -8.73 9.79 -23.73
CA ARG A 287 -9.54 8.73 -23.12
C ARG A 287 -11.02 9.06 -23.24
N LYS A 288 -11.56 9.01 -24.46
CA LYS A 288 -12.96 9.32 -24.75
C LYS A 288 -13.93 8.20 -24.35
N GLU A 289 -13.42 6.96 -24.28
CA GLU A 289 -14.21 5.80 -23.90
C GLU A 289 -14.21 5.65 -22.38
N PRO A 290 -15.35 5.32 -21.75
CA PRO A 290 -15.40 5.01 -20.32
C PRO A 290 -14.48 3.86 -19.93
N ILE A 291 -13.79 4.00 -18.79
CA ILE A 291 -12.94 2.96 -18.19
C ILE A 291 -13.47 2.69 -16.78
N PRO A 292 -14.52 1.88 -16.63
CA PRO A 292 -15.22 1.71 -15.36
C PRO A 292 -14.35 1.08 -14.27
N HIS A 293 -13.34 0.29 -14.65
CA HIS A 293 -12.40 -0.30 -13.69
C HIS A 293 -11.24 0.64 -13.34
N GLY A 294 -11.05 1.77 -14.03
CA GLY A 294 -9.98 2.72 -13.69
C GLY A 294 -10.23 3.43 -12.36
N THR A 295 -9.22 3.54 -11.51
CA THR A 295 -9.27 4.13 -10.16
C THR A 295 -10.46 3.62 -9.37
N SER A 296 -10.50 2.31 -9.13
CA SER A 296 -11.65 1.61 -8.55
C SER A 296 -11.25 0.54 -7.55
N VAL A 297 -12.23 0.08 -6.76
CA VAL A 297 -12.20 -1.25 -6.17
C VAL A 297 -13.02 -2.18 -7.05
N THR A 298 -12.43 -3.26 -7.52
CA THR A 298 -13.10 -4.27 -8.36
C THR A 298 -13.05 -5.63 -7.67
N ALA A 299 -14.21 -6.24 -7.45
CA ALA A 299 -14.32 -7.60 -6.94
C ALA A 299 -14.38 -8.59 -8.09
N ILE A 300 -13.54 -9.63 -8.00
CA ILE A 300 -13.49 -10.71 -8.99
C ILE A 300 -13.59 -12.06 -8.30
N ASP A 301 -14.07 -13.04 -9.03
CA ASP A 301 -14.02 -14.45 -8.61
C ASP A 301 -12.58 -14.96 -8.69
N ALA A 302 -12.06 -15.53 -7.61
CA ALA A 302 -10.67 -15.97 -7.49
C ALA A 302 -10.29 -17.14 -8.40
N GLN A 303 -11.27 -17.93 -8.87
CA GLN A 303 -11.02 -19.12 -9.70
C GLN A 303 -11.10 -18.81 -11.19
N THR A 304 -11.90 -17.81 -11.56
CA THR A 304 -12.19 -17.51 -12.97
C THR A 304 -11.73 -16.15 -13.45
N GLY A 305 -11.37 -15.23 -12.53
CA GLY A 305 -11.02 -13.84 -12.84
C GLY A 305 -12.20 -12.98 -13.31
N LYS A 306 -13.44 -13.50 -13.26
CA LYS A 306 -14.64 -12.77 -13.70
C LYS A 306 -15.02 -11.69 -12.71
N THR A 307 -15.34 -10.50 -13.20
CA THR A 307 -15.85 -9.39 -12.40
C THR A 307 -17.20 -9.74 -11.78
N ILE A 308 -17.32 -9.46 -10.48
CA ILE A 308 -18.55 -9.56 -9.70
C ILE A 308 -19.19 -8.18 -9.62
N TRP A 309 -18.41 -7.17 -9.18
CA TRP A 309 -18.81 -5.78 -9.15
C TRP A 309 -17.59 -4.86 -9.25
N THR A 310 -17.83 -3.59 -9.56
CA THR A 310 -16.83 -2.53 -9.56
C THR A 310 -17.44 -1.27 -8.95
N HIS A 311 -16.68 -0.61 -8.06
CA HIS A 311 -17.00 0.69 -7.51
C HIS A 311 -15.88 1.67 -7.83
N GLN A 312 -16.16 2.68 -8.65
CA GLN A 312 -15.18 3.66 -9.10
C GLN A 312 -15.00 4.76 -8.05
N LEU A 313 -13.76 5.04 -7.67
CA LEU A 313 -13.43 6.00 -6.60
C LEU A 313 -13.10 7.39 -7.16
N VAL A 314 -12.66 7.46 -8.41
CA VAL A 314 -12.40 8.72 -9.15
C VAL A 314 -12.82 8.56 -10.59
N HIS A 315 -13.70 9.42 -11.05
CA HIS A 315 -14.12 9.46 -12.45
C HIS A 315 -13.09 10.18 -13.31
N HIS A 316 -12.71 9.59 -14.44
CA HIS A 316 -11.78 10.18 -15.41
C HIS A 316 -10.52 10.76 -14.74
N ASP A 317 -9.85 9.95 -13.91
CA ASP A 317 -8.70 10.39 -13.11
C ASP A 317 -7.62 11.07 -13.96
N VAL A 318 -7.28 12.31 -13.63
CA VAL A 318 -6.19 13.12 -14.20
C VAL A 318 -5.27 13.68 -13.12
N TRP A 319 -5.28 13.09 -11.93
CA TRP A 319 -4.48 13.50 -10.77
C TRP A 319 -3.51 12.42 -10.31
N ASP A 320 -3.55 11.21 -10.91
CA ASP A 320 -2.82 10.02 -10.46
C ASP A 320 -3.25 9.60 -9.03
N TYR A 321 -4.58 9.65 -8.80
CA TYR A 321 -5.20 9.28 -7.53
C TYR A 321 -5.50 7.78 -7.39
N ASP A 322 -4.53 6.98 -7.81
CA ASP A 322 -4.60 5.51 -7.78
C ASP A 322 -5.30 4.96 -6.54
N THR A 323 -5.98 3.83 -6.73
CA THR A 323 -6.36 2.97 -5.62
C THR A 323 -5.11 2.20 -5.18
N ASN A 324 -4.45 2.68 -4.14
CA ASN A 324 -3.03 2.40 -3.86
C ASN A 324 -2.76 1.43 -2.70
N SER A 325 -3.81 0.85 -2.10
CA SER A 325 -3.67 -0.06 -0.95
C SER A 325 -4.68 -1.20 -1.00
N ALA A 326 -4.35 -2.33 -0.36
CA ALA A 326 -5.32 -3.41 -0.20
C ALA A 326 -6.56 -2.94 0.53
N PRO A 327 -7.77 -3.23 0.02
CA PRO A 327 -8.99 -3.05 0.79
C PRO A 327 -8.96 -3.93 2.04
N SER A 328 -9.23 -3.38 3.23
CA SER A 328 -9.32 -4.19 4.47
C SER A 328 -10.73 -4.73 4.63
N LEU A 329 -10.88 -6.04 4.81
CA LEU A 329 -12.18 -6.69 4.95
C LEU A 329 -12.53 -6.89 6.42
N VAL A 330 -13.77 -6.61 6.78
CA VAL A 330 -14.29 -6.73 8.15
C VAL A 330 -15.80 -6.94 8.14
N ASP A 331 -16.33 -7.61 9.15
CA ASP A 331 -17.76 -7.66 9.37
C ASP A 331 -18.15 -6.55 10.35
N ILE A 332 -18.90 -5.56 9.90
CA ILE A 332 -19.35 -4.42 10.73
C ILE A 332 -20.67 -4.80 11.42
N HIS A 333 -20.69 -4.63 12.74
CA HIS A 333 -21.91 -4.83 13.55
C HIS A 333 -22.61 -3.50 13.75
N LYS A 334 -23.68 -3.28 13.00
CA LYS A 334 -24.41 -2.00 13.00
C LYS A 334 -25.93 -2.24 13.01
N ASP A 335 -26.64 -1.51 13.89
CA ASP A 335 -28.09 -1.56 13.98
C ASP A 335 -28.65 -3.00 14.11
N GLY A 336 -27.96 -3.85 14.90
CA GLY A 336 -28.33 -5.25 15.11
C GLY A 336 -28.07 -6.18 13.93
N LYS A 337 -27.40 -5.70 12.87
CA LYS A 337 -27.04 -6.46 11.67
C LYS A 337 -25.52 -6.63 11.57
N THR A 338 -25.09 -7.76 11.00
CA THR A 338 -23.72 -7.96 10.57
C THR A 338 -23.63 -7.66 9.08
N ILE A 339 -22.82 -6.67 8.71
CA ILE A 339 -22.64 -6.22 7.34
C ILE A 339 -21.22 -6.63 6.89
N PRO A 340 -21.09 -7.51 5.90
CA PRO A 340 -19.78 -7.81 5.33
C PRO A 340 -19.25 -6.56 4.61
N ALA A 341 -18.22 -5.95 5.18
CA ALA A 341 -17.70 -4.66 4.74
C ALA A 341 -16.29 -4.75 4.17
N LEU A 342 -15.96 -3.74 3.39
CA LEU A 342 -14.66 -3.47 2.82
C LEU A 342 -14.32 -2.00 3.11
N VAL A 343 -13.11 -1.74 3.60
CA VAL A 343 -12.60 -0.39 3.86
C VAL A 343 -11.48 -0.08 2.90
N GLN A 344 -11.68 0.86 1.98
CA GLN A 344 -10.67 1.35 1.04
C GLN A 344 -10.22 2.74 1.42
N SER A 345 -8.98 2.88 1.81
CA SER A 345 -8.31 4.17 1.97
C SER A 345 -7.72 4.67 0.66
N THR A 346 -7.62 5.99 0.48
CA THR A 346 -7.28 6.59 -0.81
C THR A 346 -6.26 7.72 -0.70
N LYS A 347 -5.58 8.03 -1.82
CA LYS A 347 -4.69 9.19 -1.98
C LYS A 347 -5.42 10.52 -1.75
N MET A 348 -6.73 10.59 -2.02
CA MET A 348 -7.55 11.77 -1.74
C MET A 348 -7.82 11.97 -0.24
N GLY A 349 -7.51 10.97 0.59
CA GLY A 349 -7.82 10.99 2.02
C GLY A 349 -9.27 10.66 2.35
N TYR A 350 -10.01 10.05 1.43
CA TYR A 350 -11.31 9.44 1.72
C TYR A 350 -11.15 8.00 2.20
N LEU A 351 -12.10 7.55 3.02
CA LEU A 351 -12.31 6.14 3.34
C LEU A 351 -13.66 5.71 2.74
N PHE A 352 -13.61 4.93 1.69
CA PHE A 352 -14.79 4.27 1.14
C PHE A 352 -15.07 3.02 1.96
N ILE A 353 -16.25 2.95 2.58
CA ILE A 353 -16.69 1.79 3.35
C ILE A 353 -17.87 1.17 2.62
N LEU A 354 -17.58 0.06 1.93
CA LEU A 354 -18.52 -0.58 1.01
C LEU A 354 -18.98 -1.95 1.55
N ASN A 355 -20.17 -2.35 1.17
CA ASN A 355 -20.57 -3.75 1.29
C ASN A 355 -19.71 -4.59 0.35
N ARG A 356 -18.88 -5.50 0.88
CA ARG A 356 -17.94 -6.27 0.05
C ARG A 356 -18.59 -7.26 -0.91
N LEU A 357 -19.90 -7.57 -0.72
CA LEU A 357 -20.63 -8.48 -1.61
C LEU A 357 -21.26 -7.75 -2.80
N THR A 358 -21.63 -6.48 -2.65
CA THR A 358 -22.36 -5.72 -3.68
C THR A 358 -21.61 -4.52 -4.24
N GLY A 359 -20.60 -4.03 -3.54
CA GLY A 359 -19.88 -2.80 -3.88
C GLY A 359 -20.63 -1.51 -3.48
N GLU A 360 -21.79 -1.63 -2.85
CA GLU A 360 -22.59 -0.47 -2.44
C GLU A 360 -22.02 0.21 -1.19
N PRO A 361 -22.06 1.56 -1.11
CA PRO A 361 -21.62 2.31 0.06
C PRO A 361 -22.45 1.98 1.30
N ILE A 362 -21.78 1.73 2.45
CA ILE A 362 -22.44 1.55 3.77
C ILE A 362 -22.80 2.90 4.39
N TYR A 363 -22.00 3.91 4.11
CA TYR A 363 -22.25 5.31 4.51
C TYR A 363 -22.57 6.17 3.30
N PRO A 364 -23.31 7.28 3.48
CA PRO A 364 -23.71 8.14 2.36
C PRO A 364 -22.50 8.62 1.54
N GLU A 365 -22.61 8.46 0.25
CA GLU A 365 -21.75 8.98 -0.79
C GLU A 365 -22.59 9.83 -1.74
N ARG A 366 -22.03 10.90 -2.27
CA ARG A 366 -22.73 11.77 -3.21
C ARG A 366 -21.81 12.23 -4.34
N GLU A 367 -22.37 12.45 -5.50
CA GLU A 367 -21.70 13.13 -6.61
C GLU A 367 -21.64 14.63 -6.36
N VAL A 368 -20.44 15.22 -6.37
CA VAL A 368 -20.26 16.66 -6.18
C VAL A 368 -19.66 17.28 -7.44
N PRO A 369 -20.14 18.46 -7.88
CA PRO A 369 -19.55 19.20 -8.98
C PRO A 369 -18.09 19.54 -8.70
N VAL A 370 -17.22 19.41 -9.74
CA VAL A 370 -15.80 19.69 -9.63
C VAL A 370 -15.30 20.63 -10.73
N PRO A 371 -14.16 21.33 -10.50
CA PRO A 371 -13.59 22.23 -11.50
C PRO A 371 -13.28 21.50 -12.80
N GLN A 372 -13.60 22.17 -13.94
CA GLN A 372 -13.37 21.63 -15.26
C GLN A 372 -11.98 22.02 -15.79
N SER A 373 -11.40 21.17 -16.65
CA SER A 373 -10.10 21.44 -17.27
C SER A 373 -10.18 22.58 -18.28
N HIS A 374 -9.11 23.38 -18.34
CA HIS A 374 -8.89 24.37 -19.39
C HIS A 374 -7.87 23.88 -20.43
N ALA A 375 -7.33 22.68 -20.28
CA ALA A 375 -6.39 22.12 -21.25
C ALA A 375 -7.11 21.74 -22.55
N GLN A 376 -6.52 22.12 -23.68
CA GLN A 376 -7.13 21.85 -24.98
C GLN A 376 -7.36 20.35 -25.20
N GLY A 377 -8.58 19.97 -25.53
CA GLY A 377 -8.99 18.60 -25.80
C GLY A 377 -9.34 17.76 -24.57
N GLU A 378 -9.11 18.27 -23.35
CA GLU A 378 -9.50 17.61 -22.11
C GLU A 378 -11.00 17.80 -21.82
N GLN A 379 -11.65 16.72 -21.36
CA GLN A 379 -13.03 16.72 -20.88
C GLN A 379 -13.05 15.96 -19.56
N THR A 380 -12.82 16.66 -18.46
CA THR A 380 -12.89 16.07 -17.12
C THR A 380 -14.32 15.70 -16.74
N SER A 381 -14.51 14.73 -15.86
CA SER A 381 -15.83 14.41 -15.33
C SER A 381 -16.45 15.64 -14.69
N PRO A 382 -17.75 15.89 -14.89
CA PRO A 382 -18.44 17.04 -14.26
C PRO A 382 -18.56 16.89 -12.74
N THR A 383 -18.56 15.67 -12.23
CA THR A 383 -18.69 15.34 -10.82
C THR A 383 -17.64 14.33 -10.38
N GLN A 384 -17.47 14.23 -9.06
CA GLN A 384 -16.65 13.18 -8.41
C GLN A 384 -17.39 12.66 -7.17
N PRO A 385 -17.19 11.38 -6.81
CA PRO A 385 -17.73 10.82 -5.59
C PRO A 385 -17.11 11.47 -4.35
N GLU A 386 -17.96 11.90 -3.42
CA GLU A 386 -17.57 12.44 -2.13
C GLU A 386 -18.15 11.59 -1.00
N VAL A 387 -17.27 11.04 -0.15
CA VAL A 387 -17.66 10.26 1.02
C VAL A 387 -18.11 11.21 2.14
N GLN A 388 -19.32 11.01 2.68
CA GLN A 388 -19.87 11.81 3.76
C GLN A 388 -19.43 11.34 5.15
N ARG A 389 -19.14 10.04 5.29
CA ARG A 389 -18.67 9.41 6.54
C ARG A 389 -17.71 8.24 6.24
N PRO A 390 -16.58 8.20 6.96
CA PRO A 390 -16.06 9.26 7.83
C PRO A 390 -15.77 10.54 7.06
N VAL A 391 -15.69 11.66 7.78
CA VAL A 391 -15.19 12.91 7.17
C VAL A 391 -13.79 12.70 6.62
N PRO A 392 -13.38 13.42 5.59
CA PRO A 392 -12.07 13.21 4.96
C PRO A 392 -10.91 13.25 5.96
N LEU A 393 -9.99 12.30 5.83
CA LEU A 393 -8.80 12.21 6.68
C LEU A 393 -7.82 13.37 6.43
N VAL A 394 -7.86 13.92 5.21
CA VAL A 394 -7.10 15.11 4.80
C VAL A 394 -8.10 16.27 4.62
N PRO A 395 -7.79 17.49 5.08
CA PRO A 395 -8.67 18.65 4.88
C PRO A 395 -9.07 18.85 3.41
N ASP A 396 -10.30 19.29 3.15
CA ASP A 396 -10.82 19.50 1.79
C ASP A 396 -10.08 20.61 1.04
N ARG A 397 -9.55 21.55 1.79
CA ARG A 397 -8.77 22.66 1.24
C ARG A 397 -7.35 22.66 1.80
N TRP A 398 -6.40 23.06 0.97
CA TRP A 398 -5.03 23.24 1.42
C TRP A 398 -4.96 24.30 2.52
N PRO A 399 -4.05 24.13 3.50
CA PRO A 399 -4.07 24.96 4.73
C PRO A 399 -3.50 26.38 4.55
N GLY A 400 -3.17 26.77 3.33
CA GLY A 400 -2.53 28.05 3.04
C GLY A 400 -1.00 28.01 3.16
N VAL A 401 -0.38 29.14 2.83
CA VAL A 401 1.09 29.28 2.82
C VAL A 401 1.66 29.21 4.22
N SER A 402 2.75 28.47 4.42
CA SER A 402 3.53 28.43 5.64
C SER A 402 4.26 29.75 5.84
N THR A 403 3.94 30.49 6.90
CA THR A 403 4.57 31.77 7.23
C THR A 403 6.09 31.64 7.38
N ILE A 404 6.56 30.56 8.03
CA ILE A 404 8.00 30.33 8.25
C ILE A 404 8.70 30.08 6.90
N ALA A 405 8.14 29.24 6.04
CA ALA A 405 8.73 28.95 4.74
C ALA A 405 8.70 30.17 3.82
N ASP A 406 7.66 30.99 3.92
CA ASP A 406 7.50 32.20 3.10
C ASP A 406 8.51 33.29 3.51
N ILE A 407 8.65 33.58 4.80
CA ILE A 407 9.67 34.49 5.31
C ILE A 407 11.08 34.01 4.93
N ALA A 408 11.38 32.73 5.17
CA ALA A 408 12.68 32.14 4.84
C ALA A 408 13.02 32.17 3.34
N SER A 409 12.03 32.33 2.48
CA SER A 409 12.19 32.44 1.03
C SER A 409 11.82 33.81 0.45
N PHE A 410 11.81 34.85 1.28
CA PHE A 410 11.53 36.24 0.87
C PHE A 410 10.20 36.38 0.09
N GLY A 411 9.13 35.73 0.58
CA GLY A 411 7.80 35.78 -0.03
C GLY A 411 7.64 34.91 -1.29
N TRP A 412 8.61 34.03 -1.57
CA TRP A 412 8.54 33.17 -2.78
C TRP A 412 7.34 32.22 -2.75
N CYS A 413 7.05 31.60 -1.60
CA CYS A 413 5.94 30.66 -1.47
C CYS A 413 4.59 31.36 -1.77
N SER A 414 4.37 32.56 -1.23
CA SER A 414 3.16 33.34 -1.47
C SER A 414 3.03 33.74 -2.93
N ARG A 415 4.08 34.33 -3.53
CA ARG A 415 4.06 34.67 -4.96
C ARG A 415 3.75 33.45 -5.82
N LYS A 416 4.43 32.33 -5.56
CA LYS A 416 4.21 31.10 -6.35
C LYS A 416 2.82 30.54 -6.19
N ALA A 417 2.25 30.55 -4.97
CA ALA A 417 0.88 30.13 -4.73
C ALA A 417 -0.15 30.94 -5.53
N HIS A 418 0.04 32.27 -5.66
CA HIS A 418 -0.85 33.14 -6.42
C HIS A 418 -0.77 32.91 -7.95
N GLU A 419 0.35 32.40 -8.45
CA GLU A 419 0.51 32.05 -9.87
C GLU A 419 -0.21 30.75 -10.25
N LEU A 420 -0.50 29.89 -9.25
CA LEU A 420 -1.06 28.55 -9.49
C LEU A 420 -2.58 28.57 -9.46
N ARG A 421 -3.19 27.74 -10.30
CA ARG A 421 -4.62 27.48 -10.24
C ARG A 421 -4.92 26.58 -9.06
N TYR A 422 -5.89 26.96 -8.22
CA TYR A 422 -6.42 26.14 -7.13
C TYR A 422 -7.88 26.46 -6.86
N GLU A 423 -8.77 25.49 -7.06
CA GLU A 423 -10.23 25.60 -6.86
C GLU A 423 -10.76 24.50 -5.93
N GLY A 424 -9.86 23.74 -5.28
CA GLY A 424 -10.19 22.62 -4.40
C GLY A 424 -9.50 21.31 -4.82
N ARG A 425 -9.87 20.21 -4.16
CA ARG A 425 -9.24 18.87 -4.26
C ARG A 425 -9.09 18.38 -5.70
N TYR A 426 -10.09 18.55 -6.53
CA TYR A 426 -10.14 18.05 -7.90
C TYR A 426 -9.86 19.13 -8.95
N THR A 427 -9.04 20.14 -8.63
CA THR A 427 -8.58 21.11 -9.65
C THR A 427 -7.70 20.39 -10.68
N PRO A 428 -8.08 20.32 -11.97
CA PRO A 428 -7.32 19.58 -12.96
C PRO A 428 -5.97 20.22 -13.28
N PRO A 429 -4.97 19.43 -13.71
CA PRO A 429 -3.70 19.95 -14.22
C PRO A 429 -3.91 20.97 -15.36
N SER A 430 -3.08 22.02 -15.38
CA SER A 430 -3.19 23.12 -16.33
C SER A 430 -1.84 23.53 -16.89
N VAL A 431 -1.82 24.24 -18.02
CA VAL A 431 -0.60 24.83 -18.60
C VAL A 431 -0.04 25.95 -17.71
N GLN A 432 -0.91 26.69 -17.04
CA GLN A 432 -0.52 27.70 -16.03
C GLN A 432 0.25 27.07 -14.86
N GLY A 433 -0.08 25.84 -14.51
CA GLY A 433 0.32 25.13 -13.30
C GLY A 433 -0.81 25.11 -12.26
N THR A 434 -1.01 23.95 -11.66
CA THR A 434 -2.07 23.68 -10.68
C THR A 434 -1.44 23.29 -9.36
N LEU A 435 -1.90 23.90 -8.27
CA LEU A 435 -1.60 23.41 -6.92
C LEU A 435 -2.54 22.24 -6.62
N VAL A 436 -1.99 21.05 -6.36
CA VAL A 436 -2.74 19.85 -6.02
C VAL A 436 -2.55 19.52 -4.55
N TYR A 437 -3.66 19.36 -3.84
CA TYR A 437 -3.69 19.00 -2.42
C TYR A 437 -4.96 18.21 -2.06
N PRO A 438 -4.83 17.01 -1.44
CA PRO A 438 -3.57 16.27 -1.30
C PRO A 438 -3.02 15.86 -2.67
N ALA A 439 -1.71 15.75 -2.78
CA ALA A 439 -1.04 15.37 -4.02
C ALA A 439 -0.83 13.85 -4.13
N THR A 440 -0.21 13.37 -5.20
CA THR A 440 0.07 11.94 -5.47
C THR A 440 0.66 11.16 -4.28
N PRO A 441 1.64 11.69 -3.50
CA PRO A 441 2.10 11.03 -2.28
C PRO A 441 1.29 11.46 -1.03
N GLY A 442 0.09 11.97 -1.22
CA GLY A 442 -0.79 12.45 -0.15
C GLY A 442 -1.85 11.44 0.26
N GLY A 443 -2.71 11.85 1.20
CA GLY A 443 -3.73 10.98 1.76
C GLY A 443 -3.10 9.74 2.38
N VAL A 444 -3.63 8.57 2.04
CA VAL A 444 -3.09 7.29 2.49
C VAL A 444 -2.22 6.67 1.41
N GLU A 445 -1.06 6.16 1.80
CA GLU A 445 -0.11 5.51 0.92
C GLU A 445 -0.34 3.99 0.83
N TRP A 446 0.51 3.29 0.03
CA TRP A 446 0.37 1.87 -0.34
C TRP A 446 0.21 0.89 0.84
N GLY A 447 0.62 1.29 2.03
CA GLY A 447 0.43 0.47 3.22
C GLY A 447 -1.03 0.33 3.64
N GLY A 448 -1.87 1.34 3.37
CA GLY A 448 -3.25 1.38 3.85
C GLY A 448 -3.34 1.49 5.37
N GLY A 449 -4.42 1.00 5.96
CA GLY A 449 -4.64 0.96 7.39
C GLY A 449 -4.73 -0.45 7.96
N ALA A 450 -4.98 -0.55 9.26
CA ALA A 450 -5.23 -1.78 10.00
C ALA A 450 -6.62 -1.77 10.63
N VAL A 451 -7.26 -2.92 10.71
CA VAL A 451 -8.58 -3.11 11.32
C VAL A 451 -8.46 -3.98 12.56
N ASP A 452 -8.96 -3.52 13.68
CA ASP A 452 -9.32 -4.40 14.78
C ASP A 452 -10.77 -4.89 14.57
N PRO A 453 -10.98 -6.18 14.26
CA PRO A 453 -12.31 -6.71 14.03
C PRO A 453 -13.15 -6.82 15.31
N VAL A 454 -12.53 -6.72 16.49
CA VAL A 454 -13.22 -6.82 17.80
C VAL A 454 -13.73 -5.46 18.24
N SER A 455 -12.86 -4.45 18.28
CA SER A 455 -13.23 -3.07 18.62
C SER A 455 -13.96 -2.35 17.46
N GLN A 456 -13.93 -2.92 16.25
CA GLN A 456 -14.47 -2.30 15.02
C GLN A 456 -13.78 -0.98 14.68
N THR A 457 -12.49 -0.87 15.02
CA THR A 457 -11.68 0.33 14.77
C THR A 457 -10.80 0.14 13.55
N TYR A 458 -10.76 1.17 12.70
CA TYR A 458 -9.80 1.28 11.60
C TYR A 458 -8.75 2.33 11.91
N VAL A 459 -7.48 1.95 11.95
CA VAL A 459 -6.36 2.85 12.22
C VAL A 459 -5.55 3.06 10.96
N VAL A 460 -5.29 4.32 10.61
CA VAL A 460 -4.59 4.67 9.37
C VAL A 460 -3.73 5.92 9.54
N ASN A 461 -2.53 5.88 8.95
CA ASN A 461 -1.65 7.04 8.83
C ASN A 461 -1.87 7.72 7.47
N ASN A 462 -1.81 9.03 7.46
CA ASN A 462 -2.01 9.84 6.25
C ASN A 462 -1.05 11.01 6.16
N SER A 463 -0.73 11.38 4.92
CA SER A 463 0.18 12.46 4.57
C SER A 463 -0.57 13.66 4.00
N TYR A 464 -0.10 14.86 4.34
CA TYR A 464 -0.65 16.13 3.86
C TYR A 464 0.36 16.78 2.94
N THR A 465 0.36 16.37 1.67
CA THR A 465 1.34 16.84 0.68
C THR A 465 0.71 17.79 -0.32
N ALA A 466 1.48 18.77 -0.76
CA ALA A 466 1.12 19.66 -1.85
C ALA A 466 2.15 19.59 -2.97
N GLN A 467 1.69 19.48 -4.21
CA GLN A 467 2.54 19.46 -5.40
C GLN A 467 2.03 20.44 -6.46
N ILE A 468 2.91 20.79 -7.39
CA ILE A 468 2.60 21.56 -8.57
C ILE A 468 2.56 20.60 -9.76
N TYR A 469 1.40 20.57 -10.47
CA TYR A 469 1.26 19.88 -11.75
C TYR A 469 1.13 20.91 -12.86
N ARG A 470 2.04 20.88 -13.84
CA ARG A 470 1.99 21.77 -14.99
C ARG A 470 2.02 20.95 -16.29
N LEU A 471 1.00 21.08 -17.08
CA LEU A 471 0.98 20.53 -18.44
C LEU A 471 1.91 21.35 -19.33
N ILE A 472 2.83 20.68 -20.01
CA ILE A 472 3.81 21.30 -20.88
C ILE A 472 3.44 20.96 -22.31
N PRO A 473 3.06 21.93 -23.16
CA PRO A 473 2.74 21.67 -24.56
C PRO A 473 3.85 20.87 -25.25
N ARG A 474 3.49 19.91 -26.10
CA ARG A 474 4.45 18.95 -26.69
C ARG A 474 5.65 19.63 -27.35
N ALA A 475 5.42 20.68 -28.13
CA ALA A 475 6.51 21.42 -28.79
C ALA A 475 7.48 22.09 -27.79
N GLU A 476 6.95 22.63 -26.69
CA GLU A 476 7.76 23.16 -25.57
C GLU A 476 8.55 22.06 -24.90
N TYR A 477 7.89 20.96 -24.55
CA TYR A 477 8.53 19.81 -23.91
C TYR A 477 9.72 19.29 -24.74
N GLU A 478 9.52 19.05 -26.04
CA GLU A 478 10.55 18.51 -26.93
C GLU A 478 11.72 19.49 -27.16
N ARG A 479 11.43 20.79 -27.23
CA ARG A 479 12.46 21.81 -27.32
C ARG A 479 13.34 21.86 -26.06
N GLU A 480 12.72 21.93 -24.88
CA GLU A 480 13.42 22.13 -23.60
C GLU A 480 14.11 20.85 -23.09
N THR A 481 13.69 19.67 -23.54
CA THR A 481 14.29 18.39 -23.13
C THR A 481 15.29 17.82 -24.12
N ARG A 482 15.64 18.56 -25.19
CA ARG A 482 16.54 18.11 -26.25
C ARG A 482 17.88 17.65 -25.71
N ASP A 483 18.49 18.44 -24.84
CA ASP A 483 19.82 18.17 -24.29
C ASP A 483 19.74 17.45 -22.94
N LYS A 484 18.79 17.84 -22.10
CA LYS A 484 18.60 17.27 -20.75
C LYS A 484 17.17 17.42 -20.27
N THR A 485 16.60 16.32 -19.81
CA THR A 485 15.27 16.33 -19.18
C THR A 485 15.37 16.67 -17.69
N PRO A 486 14.70 17.74 -17.21
CA PRO A 486 14.60 18.00 -15.76
C PRO A 486 13.98 16.81 -15.02
N LYS A 487 14.45 16.52 -13.81
CA LYS A 487 13.96 15.36 -13.02
C LYS A 487 12.46 15.39 -12.73
N SER A 488 11.86 16.58 -12.66
CA SER A 488 10.42 16.78 -12.43
C SER A 488 9.56 16.72 -13.69
N TRP A 489 10.18 16.56 -14.88
CA TRP A 489 9.46 16.53 -16.15
C TRP A 489 9.30 15.12 -16.67
N HIS A 490 8.07 14.78 -17.06
CA HIS A 490 7.72 13.44 -17.53
C HIS A 490 7.09 13.51 -18.92
N PRO A 491 7.42 12.57 -19.82
CA PRO A 491 7.15 12.73 -21.23
C PRO A 491 5.69 12.53 -21.65
N MET A 492 4.89 11.73 -20.93
CA MET A 492 3.57 11.28 -21.40
C MET A 492 3.54 11.08 -22.94
N LYS A 493 4.53 10.33 -23.45
CA LYS A 493 4.81 10.19 -24.89
C LYS A 493 3.58 9.72 -25.65
N GLY A 494 3.24 10.43 -26.73
CA GLY A 494 2.03 10.20 -27.52
C GLY A 494 0.82 11.04 -27.07
N SER A 495 0.94 11.80 -25.96
CA SER A 495 -0.01 12.83 -25.53
C SER A 495 0.39 14.20 -26.11
N PRO A 496 -0.54 15.15 -26.30
CA PRO A 496 -0.21 16.52 -26.72
C PRO A 496 0.58 17.32 -25.68
N TYR A 497 0.74 16.78 -24.48
CA TYR A 497 1.48 17.39 -23.38
C TYR A 497 2.54 16.45 -22.80
N GLY A 498 3.63 17.00 -22.25
CA GLY A 498 4.38 16.45 -21.15
C GLY A 498 3.82 16.99 -19.83
N VAL A 499 4.36 16.58 -18.68
CA VAL A 499 3.95 17.10 -17.39
C VAL A 499 5.15 17.39 -16.49
N GLU A 500 5.10 18.50 -15.77
CA GLU A 500 5.96 18.74 -14.62
C GLU A 500 5.20 18.37 -13.34
N VAL A 501 5.81 17.51 -12.51
CA VAL A 501 5.33 17.13 -11.19
C VAL A 501 6.41 17.43 -10.18
N LYS A 502 6.17 18.36 -9.28
CA LYS A 502 7.16 18.71 -8.25
C LYS A 502 6.51 19.08 -6.93
N ASN A 503 7.20 18.82 -5.84
CA ASN A 503 6.75 19.24 -4.53
C ASN A 503 6.67 20.77 -4.45
N PHE A 504 5.62 21.28 -3.80
CA PHE A 504 5.47 22.70 -3.54
C PHE A 504 6.37 23.11 -2.35
N THR A 505 7.68 23.11 -2.60
CA THR A 505 8.71 23.49 -1.63
C THR A 505 9.50 24.67 -2.15
N ASN A 506 10.00 25.51 -1.23
CA ASN A 506 10.92 26.59 -1.61
C ASN A 506 12.33 26.04 -1.90
N TRP A 507 13.24 26.92 -2.33
CA TRP A 507 14.63 26.58 -2.67
C TRP A 507 15.49 26.08 -1.49
N LEU A 508 15.03 26.26 -0.24
CA LEU A 508 15.60 25.64 0.96
C LEU A 508 15.03 24.23 1.21
N GLY A 509 14.13 23.74 0.34
CA GLY A 509 13.44 22.47 0.50
C GLY A 509 12.42 22.46 1.65
N MET A 510 11.93 23.63 2.09
CA MET A 510 10.87 23.72 3.09
C MET A 510 9.50 23.63 2.41
N PRO A 511 8.54 22.87 2.98
CA PRO A 511 7.16 22.86 2.48
C PRO A 511 6.54 24.26 2.53
N CYS A 512 5.96 24.69 1.39
CA CYS A 512 5.30 26.00 1.29
C CYS A 512 3.88 26.01 1.88
N TRP A 513 3.39 24.91 2.42
CA TRP A 513 2.08 24.82 3.08
C TRP A 513 2.23 24.64 4.59
N LYS A 514 1.19 25.04 5.33
CA LYS A 514 1.16 24.92 6.79
C LYS A 514 1.11 23.47 7.24
N PRO A 515 1.78 23.11 8.37
CA PRO A 515 1.61 21.81 9.01
C PRO A 515 0.16 21.63 9.52
N PRO A 516 -0.25 20.38 9.90
CA PRO A 516 0.60 19.19 9.99
C PRO A 516 0.93 18.59 8.62
N TYR A 517 2.06 17.83 8.56
CA TYR A 517 2.48 17.16 7.34
C TYR A 517 2.07 15.68 7.28
N GLY A 518 1.59 15.15 8.38
CA GLY A 518 1.01 13.84 8.48
C GLY A 518 0.32 13.60 9.81
N SER A 519 -0.55 12.62 9.85
CA SER A 519 -1.29 12.24 11.05
C SER A 519 -1.53 10.74 11.13
N LEU A 520 -1.88 10.27 12.33
CA LEU A 520 -2.46 8.96 12.60
C LEU A 520 -3.89 9.17 13.07
N THR A 521 -4.81 8.38 12.54
CA THR A 521 -6.26 8.54 12.75
C THR A 521 -6.88 7.19 13.08
N ALA A 522 -7.75 7.13 14.08
CA ALA A 522 -8.62 5.99 14.36
C ALA A 522 -10.07 6.33 14.02
N VAL A 523 -10.75 5.42 13.36
CA VAL A 523 -12.14 5.55 12.89
C VAL A 523 -12.96 4.38 13.43
N ASP A 524 -14.09 4.69 14.05
CA ASP A 524 -15.11 3.71 14.42
C ASP A 524 -15.90 3.31 13.17
N LEU A 525 -15.80 2.06 12.78
CA LEU A 525 -16.45 1.52 11.58
C LEU A 525 -17.97 1.35 11.76
N THR A 526 -18.47 1.28 12.99
CA THR A 526 -19.91 1.12 13.27
C THR A 526 -20.69 2.41 13.08
N THR A 527 -20.04 3.55 13.32
CA THR A 527 -20.65 4.89 13.23
C THR A 527 -20.08 5.73 12.09
N GLY A 528 -18.93 5.36 11.55
CA GLY A 528 -18.18 6.15 10.57
C GLY A 528 -17.64 7.46 11.16
N ARG A 529 -17.32 7.49 12.46
CA ARG A 529 -16.77 8.67 13.13
C ARG A 529 -15.29 8.52 13.44
N ILE A 530 -14.57 9.62 13.36
CA ILE A 530 -13.19 9.69 13.85
C ILE A 530 -13.23 9.62 15.39
N LEU A 531 -12.56 8.61 15.98
CA LEU A 531 -12.40 8.46 17.41
C LEU A 531 -11.34 9.42 17.94
N TRP A 532 -10.20 9.44 17.27
CA TRP A 532 -9.11 10.38 17.54
C TRP A 532 -8.26 10.58 16.28
N LYS A 533 -7.59 11.72 16.21
CA LYS A 533 -6.66 12.10 15.15
C LYS A 533 -5.56 12.98 15.73
N GLN A 534 -4.32 12.68 15.44
CA GLN A 534 -3.18 13.43 15.96
C GLN A 534 -2.06 13.53 14.90
N PRO A 535 -1.23 14.58 14.95
CA PRO A 535 0.00 14.63 14.17
C PRO A 535 0.86 13.40 14.44
N PHE A 536 1.51 12.87 13.40
CA PHE A 536 2.29 11.64 13.52
C PHE A 536 3.65 11.77 12.84
N GLY A 537 4.69 11.27 13.55
CA GLY A 537 6.07 11.34 13.13
C GLY A 537 6.72 12.71 13.40
N GLU A 538 8.02 12.74 13.26
CA GLU A 538 8.83 13.93 13.45
C GLU A 538 9.70 14.15 12.21
N VAL A 539 10.04 15.39 11.89
CA VAL A 539 10.99 15.74 10.84
C VAL A 539 12.28 16.24 11.48
N GLN A 540 13.41 15.63 11.11
CA GLN A 540 14.72 16.16 11.47
C GLN A 540 15.28 16.95 10.29
N LYS A 541 15.64 18.21 10.49
CA LYS A 541 16.30 19.04 9.48
C LYS A 541 17.39 19.87 10.13
N TRP A 542 18.56 19.98 9.47
CA TRP A 542 19.73 20.69 9.96
C TRP A 542 20.19 20.27 11.37
N GLY A 543 20.00 18.99 11.73
CA GLY A 543 20.34 18.47 13.06
C GLY A 543 19.29 18.71 14.16
N PHE A 544 18.22 19.44 13.88
CA PHE A 544 17.16 19.71 14.82
C PHE A 544 15.87 18.94 14.48
N TYR A 545 15.15 18.51 15.52
CA TYR A 545 13.78 18.01 15.37
C TYR A 545 12.80 19.18 15.28
N MET A 546 11.91 19.12 14.28
CA MET A 546 10.78 20.04 14.19
C MET A 546 9.74 19.68 15.26
N PRO A 547 8.84 20.63 15.63
CA PRO A 547 7.81 20.36 16.64
C PRO A 547 6.98 19.11 16.32
N ASP A 548 6.68 18.28 17.32
CA ASP A 548 5.84 17.06 17.19
C ASP A 548 4.47 17.36 16.55
N SER A 549 3.94 18.59 16.81
CA SER A 549 2.68 19.07 16.22
C SER A 549 2.70 19.22 14.70
N TRP A 550 3.89 19.18 14.08
CA TRP A 550 4.00 19.25 12.62
C TRP A 550 3.79 17.90 11.94
N GLY A 551 4.05 16.79 12.65
CA GLY A 551 4.04 15.48 12.04
C GLY A 551 5.05 15.35 10.91
N SER A 552 5.04 14.24 10.22
CA SER A 552 5.87 14.01 9.02
C SER A 552 5.04 13.33 7.93
N ILE A 553 5.51 13.36 6.69
CA ILE A 553 5.02 12.46 5.64
C ILE A 553 5.17 11.03 6.14
N THR A 554 4.20 10.19 5.82
CA THR A 554 4.10 8.80 6.30
C THR A 554 3.95 7.84 5.13
N ILE A 555 4.66 6.71 5.18
CA ILE A 555 4.58 5.62 4.21
C ILE A 555 4.58 4.29 4.99
N GLY A 556 3.90 3.27 4.47
CA GLY A 556 3.69 2.01 5.16
C GLY A 556 2.39 2.02 5.96
N ALA A 557 2.22 1.08 6.86
CA ALA A 557 0.99 0.91 7.63
C ALA A 557 1.23 0.58 9.10
N PRO A 558 0.22 0.81 9.97
CA PRO A 558 0.17 0.21 11.30
C PRO A 558 -0.18 -1.28 11.23
N ILE A 559 0.07 -1.97 12.34
CA ILE A 559 -0.57 -3.24 12.69
C ILE A 559 -1.23 -3.10 14.07
N ILE A 560 -2.25 -3.90 14.33
CA ILE A 560 -2.97 -3.91 15.61
C ILE A 560 -2.89 -5.30 16.23
N THR A 561 -2.75 -5.37 17.55
CA THR A 561 -2.83 -6.62 18.31
C THR A 561 -4.08 -6.65 19.19
N ARG A 562 -4.56 -7.84 19.55
CA ARG A 562 -5.75 -8.03 20.39
C ARG A 562 -5.71 -7.32 21.75
N THR A 563 -4.54 -6.85 22.15
CA THR A 563 -4.35 -6.12 23.42
C THR A 563 -4.57 -4.61 23.26
N GLY A 564 -5.03 -4.15 22.08
CA GLY A 564 -5.24 -2.74 21.78
C GLY A 564 -3.93 -1.96 21.58
N LEU A 565 -2.86 -2.63 21.13
CA LEU A 565 -1.62 -1.98 20.77
C LEU A 565 -1.49 -1.85 19.24
N ILE A 566 -1.18 -0.64 18.83
CA ILE A 566 -0.78 -0.31 17.46
C ILE A 566 0.74 -0.30 17.40
N PHE A 567 1.35 -1.11 16.52
CA PHE A 567 2.77 -1.01 16.21
C PHE A 567 2.95 -0.36 14.85
N ILE A 568 3.82 0.66 14.76
CA ILE A 568 4.01 1.44 13.55
C ILE A 568 5.41 2.07 13.49
N GLY A 569 6.02 2.03 12.30
CA GLY A 569 7.14 2.90 11.91
C GLY A 569 6.62 4.04 11.07
N ALA A 570 6.49 3.84 9.78
CA ALA A 570 5.80 4.67 8.78
C ALA A 570 6.26 6.14 8.66
N SER A 571 6.89 6.72 9.68
CA SER A 571 7.35 8.10 9.71
C SER A 571 8.83 8.25 9.31
N MET A 572 9.25 9.49 9.03
CA MET A 572 10.59 9.80 8.52
C MET A 572 11.67 9.95 9.61
N ASP A 573 11.37 9.65 10.87
CA ASP A 573 12.22 9.99 12.04
C ASP A 573 13.11 8.85 12.55
N SER A 574 13.25 7.74 11.83
CA SER A 574 14.02 6.56 12.26
C SER A 574 13.59 6.04 13.65
N ARG A 575 12.29 6.07 13.91
CA ARG A 575 11.66 5.55 15.14
C ARG A 575 10.51 4.62 14.82
N VAL A 576 10.36 3.61 15.66
CA VAL A 576 9.19 2.73 15.70
C VAL A 576 8.45 2.93 17.01
N ARG A 577 7.14 2.73 17.00
CA ARG A 577 6.27 3.06 18.14
C ARG A 577 5.29 1.95 18.45
N ALA A 578 4.96 1.83 19.74
CA ALA A 578 3.74 1.19 20.20
C ALA A 578 2.80 2.26 20.75
N ILE A 579 1.56 2.23 20.33
CA ILE A 579 0.55 3.26 20.58
C ILE A 579 -0.71 2.57 21.12
N ASP A 580 -1.35 3.17 22.13
CA ASP A 580 -2.64 2.72 22.64
C ASP A 580 -3.74 3.01 21.61
N GLU A 581 -4.46 1.99 21.19
CA GLU A 581 -5.47 2.08 20.12
C GLU A 581 -6.65 3.00 20.52
N ARG A 582 -7.05 3.00 21.76
CA ARG A 582 -8.22 3.76 22.24
C ARG A 582 -7.94 5.25 22.34
N THR A 583 -6.69 5.62 22.67
CA THR A 583 -6.33 7.01 23.02
C THR A 583 -5.38 7.67 22.03
N GLY A 584 -4.70 6.89 21.19
CA GLY A 584 -3.61 7.35 20.34
C GLY A 584 -2.30 7.63 21.11
N LYS A 585 -2.25 7.41 22.42
CA LYS A 585 -1.08 7.71 23.25
C LYS A 585 0.09 6.80 22.92
N VAL A 586 1.28 7.39 22.66
CA VAL A 586 2.51 6.62 22.49
C VAL A 586 2.96 6.04 23.83
N LEU A 587 3.03 4.71 23.93
CA LEU A 587 3.43 3.97 25.13
C LEU A 587 4.89 3.54 25.10
N TRP A 588 5.46 3.37 23.89
CA TRP A 588 6.86 2.97 23.72
C TRP A 588 7.43 3.51 22.40
N ARG A 589 8.74 3.77 22.40
CA ARG A 589 9.51 4.16 21.21
C ARG A 589 10.80 3.35 21.12
N GLY A 590 11.05 2.76 19.95
CA GLY A 590 12.32 2.13 19.59
C GLY A 590 13.07 2.99 18.55
N ARG A 591 14.41 2.95 18.58
CA ARG A 591 15.26 3.56 17.55
C ARG A 591 15.66 2.52 16.52
N VAL A 592 15.76 2.94 15.27
CA VAL A 592 16.18 2.14 14.12
C VAL A 592 17.16 2.94 13.27
N ASP A 593 17.87 2.28 12.38
CA ASP A 593 18.96 2.89 11.61
C ASP A 593 18.49 3.90 10.58
N ALA A 594 17.36 3.63 9.94
CA ALA A 594 16.72 4.50 8.95
C ALA A 594 15.20 4.52 9.16
N PRO A 595 14.43 5.38 8.49
CA PRO A 595 12.98 5.34 8.54
C PRO A 595 12.41 3.94 8.26
N ALA A 596 11.55 3.43 9.17
CA ALA A 596 10.89 2.14 9.02
C ALA A 596 9.59 2.32 8.22
N VAL A 597 9.69 2.45 6.92
CA VAL A 597 8.57 2.74 6.01
C VAL A 597 7.81 1.50 5.56
N ALA A 598 8.28 0.30 5.89
CA ALA A 598 7.57 -0.95 5.69
C ALA A 598 6.47 -1.15 6.76
N THR A 599 5.46 -1.94 6.43
CA THR A 599 4.50 -2.44 7.43
C THR A 599 5.20 -3.43 8.35
N PRO A 600 5.10 -3.32 9.68
CA PRO A 600 5.68 -4.31 10.61
C PRO A 600 4.93 -5.64 10.56
N ALA A 601 5.52 -6.65 11.19
CA ALA A 601 4.90 -7.96 11.42
C ALA A 601 5.01 -8.35 12.89
N THR A 602 4.08 -9.18 13.39
CA THR A 602 4.16 -9.75 14.73
C THR A 602 3.79 -11.21 14.71
N TYR A 603 4.47 -12.02 15.52
CA TYR A 603 4.24 -13.46 15.59
C TYR A 603 4.56 -14.01 16.97
N MET A 604 4.04 -15.22 17.26
CA MET A 604 4.41 -16.01 18.42
C MET A 604 5.38 -17.13 18.03
N TYR A 605 6.51 -17.22 18.73
CA TYR A 605 7.44 -18.33 18.54
C TYR A 605 7.98 -18.81 19.89
N LYS A 606 7.88 -20.11 20.16
CA LYS A 606 8.28 -20.74 21.43
C LYS A 606 7.72 -20.02 22.67
N GLY A 607 6.44 -19.62 22.62
CA GLY A 607 5.77 -18.93 23.71
C GLY A 607 6.12 -17.46 23.90
N LYS A 608 6.94 -16.87 23.00
CA LYS A 608 7.36 -15.47 23.06
C LYS A 608 6.82 -14.69 21.86
N GLN A 609 6.32 -13.47 22.10
CA GLN A 609 5.87 -12.57 21.04
C GLN A 609 7.01 -11.70 20.55
N TYR A 610 7.12 -11.59 19.22
CA TYR A 610 8.08 -10.73 18.52
C TYR A 610 7.33 -9.73 17.66
N VAL A 611 7.87 -8.51 17.59
CA VAL A 611 7.44 -7.48 16.62
C VAL A 611 8.64 -7.11 15.77
N VAL A 612 8.51 -7.28 14.45
CA VAL A 612 9.61 -7.11 13.49
C VAL A 612 9.35 -5.90 12.62
N PHE A 613 10.39 -5.08 12.43
CA PHE A 613 10.41 -3.93 11.55
C PHE A 613 11.52 -4.07 10.51
N VAL A 614 11.26 -3.55 9.31
CA VAL A 614 12.28 -3.29 8.31
C VAL A 614 12.53 -1.78 8.28
N ALA A 615 13.76 -1.37 8.52
CA ALA A 615 14.16 0.02 8.63
C ALA A 615 15.16 0.37 7.50
N GLY A 616 14.64 0.42 6.28
CA GLY A 616 15.44 0.63 5.07
C GLY A 616 15.44 2.05 4.51
N GLY A 617 14.57 2.93 5.00
CA GLY A 617 14.43 4.29 4.50
C GLY A 617 13.65 4.39 3.18
N ASN A 618 13.44 5.62 2.74
CA ASN A 618 12.87 5.96 1.45
C ASN A 618 13.54 7.22 0.91
N HIS A 619 14.39 7.07 -0.08
CA HIS A 619 15.23 8.16 -0.61
C HIS A 619 14.44 9.30 -1.26
N LEU A 620 13.21 9.06 -1.76
CA LEU A 620 12.37 10.13 -2.31
C LEU A 620 12.02 11.19 -1.26
N LEU A 621 11.98 10.79 0.01
CA LEU A 621 11.55 11.64 1.11
C LEU A 621 12.72 12.05 2.01
N LEU A 622 13.67 11.14 2.25
CA LEU A 622 14.86 11.39 3.07
C LEU A 622 16.07 10.61 2.54
N PRO A 623 17.28 11.19 2.62
CA PRO A 623 18.50 10.57 2.05
C PRO A 623 19.00 9.36 2.84
N LYS A 624 18.51 9.11 4.07
CA LYS A 624 19.01 8.02 4.90
C LYS A 624 18.39 6.69 4.52
N VAL A 625 19.21 5.77 4.04
CA VAL A 625 18.86 4.39 3.72
C VAL A 625 19.64 3.42 4.59
N SER A 626 19.10 2.22 4.79
CA SER A 626 19.71 1.13 5.55
C SER A 626 19.20 -0.21 5.02
N ASP A 627 19.72 -1.28 5.59
CA ASP A 627 19.39 -2.67 5.27
C ASP A 627 18.92 -3.45 6.50
N GLN A 628 18.54 -2.74 7.55
CA GLN A 628 18.22 -3.31 8.87
C GLN A 628 16.86 -4.00 8.89
N VAL A 629 16.86 -5.25 9.38
CA VAL A 629 15.69 -5.99 9.85
C VAL A 629 15.85 -6.20 11.34
N ILE A 630 14.90 -5.72 12.16
CA ILE A 630 15.04 -5.69 13.61
C ILE A 630 13.77 -6.22 14.31
N ALA A 631 13.95 -7.06 15.31
CA ALA A 631 12.88 -7.58 16.14
C ALA A 631 12.97 -7.09 17.59
N PHE A 632 11.82 -6.81 18.16
CA PHE A 632 11.64 -6.48 19.56
C PHE A 632 10.77 -7.52 20.26
N SER A 633 11.07 -7.80 21.54
CA SER A 633 10.29 -8.69 22.40
C SER A 633 10.40 -8.25 23.86
N LEU A 634 9.58 -8.82 24.72
CA LEU A 634 9.79 -8.72 26.17
C LEU A 634 11.07 -9.46 26.56
N PRO A 635 11.73 -9.08 27.66
CA PRO A 635 12.92 -9.76 28.18
C PRO A 635 12.73 -11.26 28.37
#